data_cb7dd1d241e443ecf42dd70ef2b202ce
#
_entry.id   cb7dd1d241e443ecf42dd70ef2b202ce
#
_cell.length_a   1.000
_cell.length_b   1.000
_cell.length_c   1.000
_cell.angle_alpha   90.00
_cell.angle_beta   90.00
_cell.angle_gamma   90.00
#
_symmetry.space_group_name_H-M   'P 1'
#
loop_
_entity.id
_entity.type
_entity.pdbx_description
1 polymer ?
#
loop_
_entity_poly.entity_id
_entity_poly.type
_entity_poly.pdbx_seq_one_letter_code
_entity_poly.pdbx_strand_id
1 'polypeptide(L)'
;GAVLVIVVGFNTMRAESAQTREQLGNTIDYVKEQCTTYTRYNAAAVTKSLMRIMDNAQQVNRNIGYEGSAVDEERLRFYAQEQRLTGIILLDTDGSVQCEYNGDLLNFQTLQKYIERDTVLNVVRYPQKTYASRIDLPDGSYVDISAYGRTDVPGVIVAYYHTTAEYARNYTLTIQGSLAGYNTRDD
;
A
#
# COMPACT_ATOMS: atom_id res chain seq x y z
N GLY A 1 8.58 -3.32 -11.58
CA GLY A 1 7.77 -3.59 -12.75
C GLY A 1 7.94 -5.02 -13.23
N ALA A 2 6.90 -5.84 -13.10
CA ALA A 2 6.89 -7.18 -13.68
C ALA A 2 6.69 -7.05 -15.20
N VAL A 3 7.74 -7.33 -15.97
CA VAL A 3 7.66 -7.43 -17.44
C VAL A 3 7.19 -8.85 -17.77
N LEU A 4 5.94 -8.98 -18.23
CA LEU A 4 5.43 -10.22 -18.81
C LEU A 4 5.98 -10.34 -20.24
N VAL A 5 7.02 -11.15 -20.46
CA VAL A 5 7.54 -11.45 -21.80
C VAL A 5 6.76 -12.61 -22.37
N ILE A 6 5.84 -12.32 -23.31
CA ILE A 6 5.16 -13.33 -24.11
C ILE A 6 6.04 -13.60 -25.35
N VAL A 7 6.69 -14.75 -25.38
CA VAL A 7 7.39 -15.23 -26.59
C VAL A 7 6.35 -15.91 -27.48
N VAL A 8 5.88 -15.21 -28.51
CA VAL A 8 5.06 -15.79 -29.56
C VAL A 8 6.01 -16.29 -30.67
N GLY A 9 6.15 -17.61 -30.78
CA GLY A 9 6.89 -18.23 -31.88
C GLY A 9 6.11 -18.10 -33.20
N PHE A 10 6.67 -17.40 -34.16
CA PHE A 10 6.12 -17.32 -35.52
C PHE A 10 6.55 -18.56 -36.33
N ASN A 11 5.60 -19.44 -36.61
CA ASN A 11 5.78 -20.42 -37.69
C ASN A 11 4.91 -19.99 -38.89
N THR A 12 5.58 -19.72 -40.00
CA THR A 12 5.01 -19.27 -41.27
C THR A 12 4.35 -20.42 -42.04
N MET A 13 2.99 -20.35 -42.22
CA MET A 13 2.34 -20.99 -43.39
C MET A 13 1.22 -20.07 -43.93
N ARG A 14 1.31 -19.83 -45.22
CA ARG A 14 0.66 -18.78 -46.02
C ARG A 14 -0.83 -19.01 -46.38
N ALA A 15 -1.57 -19.95 -45.82
CA ALA A 15 -2.91 -20.27 -46.24
C ALA A 15 -4.05 -20.04 -45.20
N GLU A 16 -3.76 -19.56 -43.99
CA GLU A 16 -4.77 -19.38 -42.91
C GLU A 16 -4.89 -17.94 -42.41
N SER A 17 -4.68 -16.95 -43.26
CA SER A 17 -4.38 -15.59 -42.82
C SER A 17 -5.54 -14.79 -42.23
N ALA A 18 -6.78 -15.13 -42.49
CA ALA A 18 -7.96 -14.39 -42.00
C ALA A 18 -8.38 -14.91 -40.61
N GLN A 19 -8.52 -16.20 -40.45
CA GLN A 19 -8.93 -16.85 -39.19
C GLN A 19 -7.87 -16.69 -38.08
N THR A 20 -6.58 -16.77 -38.45
CA THR A 20 -5.47 -16.53 -37.53
C THR A 20 -5.39 -15.07 -37.09
N ARG A 21 -5.76 -14.11 -37.97
CA ARG A 21 -5.79 -12.68 -37.60
C ARG A 21 -6.95 -12.37 -36.65
N GLU A 22 -8.09 -12.98 -36.87
CA GLU A 22 -9.26 -12.83 -35.99
C GLU A 22 -8.98 -13.45 -34.61
N GLN A 23 -8.42 -14.65 -34.55
CA GLN A 23 -8.00 -15.28 -33.29
C GLN A 23 -6.92 -14.48 -32.55
N LEU A 24 -5.94 -13.93 -33.27
CA LEU A 24 -4.93 -13.03 -32.68
C LEU A 24 -5.56 -11.74 -32.15
N GLY A 25 -6.51 -11.14 -32.90
CA GLY A 25 -7.26 -9.96 -32.47
C GLY A 25 -8.01 -10.23 -31.17
N ASN A 26 -8.79 -11.30 -31.13
CA ASN A 26 -9.55 -11.72 -29.96
C ASN A 26 -8.63 -12.01 -28.75
N THR A 27 -7.47 -12.64 -28.97
CA THR A 27 -6.50 -12.91 -27.90
C THR A 27 -5.90 -11.61 -27.36
N ILE A 28 -5.58 -10.64 -28.22
CA ILE A 28 -5.03 -9.33 -27.81
C ILE A 28 -6.07 -8.55 -27.00
N ASP A 29 -7.33 -8.53 -27.46
CA ASP A 29 -8.40 -7.82 -26.75
C ASP A 29 -8.69 -8.46 -25.40
N TYR A 30 -8.69 -9.78 -25.33
CA TYR A 30 -8.78 -10.53 -24.09
C TYR A 30 -7.64 -10.18 -23.10
N VAL A 31 -6.40 -10.18 -23.56
CA VAL A 31 -5.23 -9.82 -22.71
C VAL A 31 -5.35 -8.37 -22.22
N LYS A 32 -5.79 -7.44 -23.08
CA LYS A 32 -6.02 -6.04 -22.67
C LYS A 32 -7.10 -5.94 -21.60
N GLU A 33 -8.21 -6.64 -21.75
CA GLU A 33 -9.29 -6.66 -20.79
C GLU A 33 -8.83 -7.23 -19.45
N GLN A 34 -8.08 -8.34 -19.46
CA GLN A 34 -7.48 -8.93 -18.24
C GLN A 34 -6.52 -7.96 -17.56
N CYS A 35 -5.62 -7.29 -18.30
CA CYS A 35 -4.72 -6.29 -17.75
C CYS A 35 -5.49 -5.10 -17.15
N THR A 36 -6.55 -4.64 -17.81
CA THR A 36 -7.38 -3.53 -17.32
C THR A 36 -8.11 -3.93 -16.04
N THR A 37 -8.69 -5.13 -16.00
CA THR A 37 -9.39 -5.67 -14.83
C THR A 37 -8.41 -5.83 -13.66
N TYR A 38 -7.23 -6.40 -13.87
CA TYR A 38 -6.19 -6.53 -12.86
C TYR A 38 -5.77 -5.17 -12.29
N THR A 39 -5.55 -4.19 -13.14
CA THR A 39 -5.18 -2.82 -12.73
C THR A 39 -6.26 -2.18 -11.88
N ARG A 40 -7.54 -2.34 -12.25
CA ARG A 40 -8.67 -1.83 -11.45
C ARG A 40 -8.76 -2.50 -10.08
N TYR A 41 -8.61 -3.82 -10.01
CA TYR A 41 -8.60 -4.56 -8.75
C TYR A 41 -7.46 -4.13 -7.85
N ASN A 42 -6.26 -3.99 -8.41
CA ASN A 42 -5.10 -3.56 -7.65
C ASN A 42 -5.28 -2.12 -7.12
N ALA A 43 -5.75 -1.19 -7.94
CA ALA A 43 -6.04 0.18 -7.52
C ALA A 43 -7.10 0.23 -6.41
N ALA A 44 -8.18 -0.55 -6.53
CA ALA A 44 -9.21 -0.63 -5.49
C ALA A 44 -8.67 -1.21 -4.17
N ALA A 45 -7.82 -2.24 -4.23
CA ALA A 45 -7.18 -2.83 -3.07
C ALA A 45 -6.24 -1.85 -2.36
N VAL A 46 -5.44 -1.11 -3.12
CA VAL A 46 -4.57 -0.04 -2.59
C VAL A 46 -5.42 1.04 -1.91
N THR A 47 -6.44 1.53 -2.57
CA THR A 47 -7.34 2.56 -2.02
C THR A 47 -7.97 2.09 -0.72
N LYS A 48 -8.51 0.87 -0.67
CA LYS A 48 -9.10 0.29 0.55
C LYS A 48 -8.08 0.18 1.69
N SER A 49 -6.85 -0.22 1.38
CA SER A 49 -5.79 -0.33 2.37
C SER A 49 -5.37 1.04 2.92
N LEU A 50 -5.24 2.06 2.05
CA LEU A 50 -4.94 3.42 2.45
C LEU A 50 -6.06 4.04 3.30
N MET A 51 -7.32 3.81 2.96
CA MET A 51 -8.45 4.24 3.79
C MET A 51 -8.38 3.62 5.20
N ARG A 52 -8.10 2.31 5.28
CA ARG A 52 -7.95 1.63 6.57
C ARG A 52 -6.83 2.21 7.41
N ILE A 53 -5.63 2.46 6.82
CA ILE A 53 -4.51 3.02 7.59
C ILE A 53 -4.82 4.46 8.04
N MET A 54 -5.54 5.23 7.25
CA MET A 54 -6.01 6.56 7.63
C MET A 54 -6.95 6.50 8.85
N ASP A 55 -7.96 5.64 8.82
CA ASP A 55 -8.92 5.47 9.92
C ASP A 55 -8.21 5.02 11.19
N ASN A 56 -7.31 4.04 11.10
CA ASN A 56 -6.53 3.54 12.22
C ASN A 56 -5.62 4.62 12.82
N ALA A 57 -4.91 5.37 11.98
CA ALA A 57 -4.06 6.48 12.43
C ALA A 57 -4.87 7.59 13.12
N GLN A 58 -6.04 7.90 12.59
CA GLN A 58 -6.94 8.88 13.19
C GLN A 58 -7.47 8.41 14.53
N GLN A 59 -7.79 7.12 14.67
CA GLN A 59 -8.24 6.56 15.93
C GLN A 59 -7.15 6.63 17.00
N VAL A 60 -5.91 6.26 16.66
CA VAL A 60 -4.76 6.40 17.57
C VAL A 60 -4.56 7.86 17.98
N ASN A 61 -4.61 8.79 17.02
CA ASN A 61 -4.46 10.23 17.29
C ASN A 61 -5.51 10.75 18.28
N ARG A 62 -6.78 10.32 18.13
CA ARG A 62 -7.85 10.66 19.10
C ARG A 62 -7.57 10.09 20.49
N ASN A 63 -7.16 8.81 20.56
CA ASN A 63 -6.89 8.15 21.84
C ASN A 63 -5.77 8.86 22.59
N ILE A 64 -4.68 9.22 21.91
CA ILE A 64 -3.59 10.02 22.48
C ILE A 64 -4.11 11.38 22.98
N GLY A 65 -4.96 12.05 22.21
CA GLY A 65 -5.54 13.34 22.59
C GLY A 65 -6.44 13.28 23.84
N TYR A 66 -7.09 12.16 24.10
CA TYR A 66 -7.93 11.99 25.29
C TYR A 66 -7.15 11.67 26.57
N GLU A 67 -6.00 11.05 26.46
CA GLU A 67 -5.28 10.57 27.66
C GLU A 67 -4.51 11.66 28.39
N GLY A 68 -4.12 12.74 27.74
CA GLY A 68 -3.45 13.89 28.35
C GLY A 68 -2.14 13.60 29.09
N SER A 69 -1.61 12.37 28.97
CA SER A 69 -0.37 11.93 29.57
C SER A 69 0.74 11.82 28.53
N ALA A 70 1.99 11.84 28.98
CA ALA A 70 3.13 11.58 28.09
C ALA A 70 3.00 10.19 27.47
N VAL A 71 3.01 10.11 26.13
CA VAL A 71 2.92 8.87 25.38
C VAL A 71 4.32 8.26 25.30
N ASP A 72 4.46 7.04 25.79
CA ASP A 72 5.68 6.24 25.74
C ASP A 72 5.58 5.10 24.70
N GLU A 73 6.67 4.37 24.49
CA GLU A 73 6.74 3.25 23.56
C GLU A 73 5.75 2.14 23.91
N GLU A 74 5.53 1.87 25.20
CA GLU A 74 4.59 0.82 25.63
C GLU A 74 3.16 1.16 25.24
N ARG A 75 2.80 2.43 25.36
CA ARG A 75 1.49 2.93 24.93
C ARG A 75 1.34 2.90 23.42
N LEU A 76 2.36 3.27 22.67
CA LEU A 76 2.34 3.13 21.21
C LEU A 76 2.22 1.68 20.78
N ARG A 77 2.91 0.76 21.45
CA ARG A 77 2.78 -0.69 21.23
C ARG A 77 1.35 -1.17 21.44
N PHE A 78 0.72 -0.77 22.53
CA PHE A 78 -0.67 -1.10 22.81
C PHE A 78 -1.61 -0.63 21.68
N TYR A 79 -1.50 0.63 21.25
CA TYR A 79 -2.32 1.15 20.16
C TYR A 79 -2.02 0.48 18.81
N ALA A 80 -0.76 0.17 18.51
CA ALA A 80 -0.39 -0.54 17.31
C ALA A 80 -1.03 -1.94 17.26
N GLN A 81 -1.02 -2.65 18.37
CA GLN A 81 -1.64 -3.96 18.47
C GLN A 81 -3.18 -3.89 18.33
N GLU A 82 -3.83 -2.96 19.02
CA GLU A 82 -5.29 -2.76 18.89
C GLU A 82 -5.72 -2.46 17.47
N GLN A 83 -5.00 -1.59 16.79
CA GLN A 83 -5.31 -1.14 15.44
C GLN A 83 -4.67 -2.00 14.35
N ARG A 84 -3.96 -3.08 14.72
CA ARG A 84 -3.25 -3.98 13.80
C ARG A 84 -2.30 -3.22 12.87
N LEU A 85 -1.56 -2.29 13.46
CA LEU A 85 -0.50 -1.54 12.80
C LEU A 85 0.85 -2.22 13.02
N THR A 86 1.76 -2.07 12.08
CA THR A 86 3.16 -2.52 12.26
C THR A 86 3.92 -1.56 13.15
N GLY A 87 3.65 -0.26 13.03
CA GLY A 87 4.31 0.72 13.87
C GLY A 87 3.58 2.07 13.91
N ILE A 88 3.96 2.84 14.93
CA ILE A 88 3.50 4.21 15.16
C ILE A 88 4.70 5.06 15.54
N ILE A 89 4.80 6.26 14.98
CA ILE A 89 5.89 7.19 15.20
C ILE A 89 5.31 8.56 15.54
N LEU A 90 5.79 9.16 16.60
CA LEU A 90 5.46 10.53 16.96
C LEU A 90 6.64 11.43 16.59
N LEU A 91 6.36 12.42 15.76
CA LEU A 91 7.34 13.41 15.32
C LEU A 91 7.03 14.76 15.93
N ASP A 92 8.09 15.51 16.18
CA ASP A 92 8.00 16.93 16.49
C ASP A 92 7.69 17.76 15.22
N THR A 93 7.47 19.05 15.38
CA THR A 93 7.18 19.99 14.29
C THR A 93 8.33 20.14 13.29
N ASP A 94 9.55 19.83 13.70
CA ASP A 94 10.74 19.81 12.84
C ASP A 94 11.01 18.44 12.19
N GLY A 95 10.19 17.42 12.55
CA GLY A 95 10.31 16.06 12.04
C GLY A 95 11.28 15.17 12.81
N SER A 96 11.78 15.61 13.97
CA SER A 96 12.54 14.75 14.88
C SER A 96 11.61 13.73 15.56
N VAL A 97 12.12 12.51 15.78
CA VAL A 97 11.37 11.45 16.46
C VAL A 97 11.31 11.74 17.95
N GLN A 98 10.11 11.88 18.49
CA GLN A 98 9.85 11.99 19.92
C GLN A 98 9.71 10.62 20.59
N CYS A 99 8.95 9.74 19.96
CA CYS A 99 8.69 8.38 20.41
C CYS A 99 8.33 7.52 19.21
N GLU A 100 8.74 6.26 19.21
CA GLU A 100 8.35 5.31 18.17
C GLU A 100 8.16 3.91 18.72
N TYR A 101 7.26 3.17 18.13
CA TYR A 101 7.12 1.73 18.26
C TYR A 101 7.16 1.09 16.88
N ASN A 102 8.03 0.07 16.74
CA ASN A 102 8.18 -0.72 15.53
C ASN A 102 7.97 -2.20 15.86
N GLY A 103 6.97 -2.81 15.23
CA GLY A 103 6.66 -4.24 15.42
C GLY A 103 7.51 -5.19 14.57
N ASP A 104 8.33 -4.65 13.67
CA ASP A 104 9.26 -5.40 12.83
C ASP A 104 10.61 -4.67 12.66
N LEU A 105 11.41 -5.10 11.69
CA LEU A 105 12.74 -4.52 11.42
C LEU A 105 12.68 -3.17 10.67
N LEU A 106 11.49 -2.74 10.24
CA LEU A 106 11.31 -1.52 9.48
C LEU A 106 11.11 -0.34 10.44
N ASN A 107 12.16 0.44 10.67
CA ASN A 107 12.14 1.63 11.52
C ASN A 107 11.94 2.92 10.72
N PHE A 108 11.68 4.03 11.44
CA PHE A 108 11.50 5.34 10.81
C PHE A 108 12.71 5.79 10.00
N GLN A 109 13.93 5.51 10.45
CA GLN A 109 15.16 5.88 9.74
C GLN A 109 15.20 5.24 8.33
N THR A 110 14.66 4.04 8.17
CA THR A 110 14.53 3.39 6.87
C THR A 110 13.39 4.01 6.06
N LEU A 111 12.23 4.21 6.67
CA LEU A 111 11.04 4.77 6.02
C LEU A 111 11.25 6.19 5.52
N GLN A 112 11.95 7.05 6.27
CA GLN A 112 12.15 8.45 5.91
C GLN A 112 12.90 8.65 4.58
N LYS A 113 13.61 7.64 4.08
CA LYS A 113 14.28 7.69 2.77
C LYS A 113 13.27 7.68 1.61
N TYR A 114 12.07 7.19 1.86
CA TYR A 114 11.00 7.02 0.87
C TYR A 114 9.82 7.97 1.09
N ILE A 115 9.79 8.68 2.23
CA ILE A 115 8.72 9.61 2.59
C ILE A 115 9.11 11.02 2.13
N GLU A 116 8.17 11.70 1.51
CA GLU A 116 8.28 13.14 1.25
C GLU A 116 8.12 13.90 2.58
N ARG A 117 9.25 14.18 3.24
CA ARG A 117 9.29 14.80 4.56
C ARG A 117 8.44 16.07 4.65
N ASP A 118 8.58 16.96 3.69
CA ASP A 118 7.88 18.24 3.70
C ASP A 118 6.37 18.05 3.61
N THR A 119 5.90 17.06 2.85
CA THR A 119 4.48 16.72 2.74
C THR A 119 3.94 16.16 4.04
N VAL A 120 4.68 15.29 4.73
CA VAL A 120 4.30 14.76 6.05
C VAL A 120 4.25 15.88 7.08
N LEU A 121 5.23 16.77 7.13
CA LEU A 121 5.26 17.88 8.09
C LEU A 121 4.20 18.95 7.79
N ASN A 122 3.71 19.05 6.56
CA ASN A 122 2.63 19.98 6.23
C ASN A 122 1.32 19.71 6.98
N VAL A 123 1.10 18.48 7.49
CA VAL A 123 -0.10 18.19 8.31
C VAL A 123 -0.11 18.96 9.63
N VAL A 124 1.03 19.42 10.13
CA VAL A 124 1.11 20.31 11.31
C VAL A 124 0.49 21.67 11.00
N ARG A 125 0.80 22.21 9.80
CA ARG A 125 0.30 23.52 9.35
C ARG A 125 -1.15 23.46 8.92
N TYR A 126 -1.59 22.30 8.46
CA TYR A 126 -2.92 22.07 7.92
C TYR A 126 -3.55 20.83 8.59
N PRO A 127 -4.00 20.93 9.87
CA PRO A 127 -4.51 19.78 10.63
C PRO A 127 -5.70 19.06 9.99
N GLN A 128 -6.42 19.74 9.07
CA GLN A 128 -7.50 19.16 8.28
C GLN A 128 -7.02 18.27 7.14
N LYS A 129 -5.72 18.30 6.81
CA LYS A 129 -5.13 17.45 5.78
C LYS A 129 -4.59 16.17 6.40
N THR A 130 -4.68 15.10 5.63
CA THR A 130 -4.08 13.81 5.96
C THR A 130 -3.12 13.44 4.85
N TYR A 131 -1.95 12.97 5.23
CA TYR A 131 -1.05 12.30 4.30
C TYR A 131 -1.35 10.80 4.32
N ALA A 132 -1.48 10.17 3.15
CA ALA A 132 -1.53 8.72 3.03
C ALA A 132 -0.87 8.29 1.71
N SER A 133 -0.04 7.26 1.77
CA SER A 133 0.68 6.76 0.61
C SER A 133 1.02 5.28 0.75
N ARG A 134 1.14 4.58 -0.36
CA ARG A 134 1.83 3.29 -0.45
C ARG A 134 3.24 3.50 -0.94
N ILE A 135 4.19 2.91 -0.26
CA ILE A 135 5.61 2.94 -0.55
C ILE A 135 6.03 1.53 -0.93
N ASP A 136 6.40 1.33 -2.19
CA ASP A 136 6.97 0.06 -2.64
C ASP A 136 8.46 0.01 -2.28
N LEU A 137 8.89 -1.09 -1.66
CA LEU A 137 10.27 -1.29 -1.24
C LEU A 137 11.04 -2.18 -2.24
N PRO A 138 12.38 -2.06 -2.30
CA PRO A 138 13.18 -2.79 -3.29
C PRO A 138 13.14 -4.31 -3.17
N ASP A 139 12.80 -4.85 -2.00
CA ASP A 139 12.66 -6.29 -1.75
C ASP A 139 11.32 -6.87 -2.21
N GLY A 140 10.43 -6.03 -2.77
CA GLY A 140 9.09 -6.40 -3.20
C GLY A 140 8.04 -6.37 -2.08
N SER A 141 8.41 -5.95 -0.88
CA SER A 141 7.46 -5.57 0.17
C SER A 141 6.90 -4.17 -0.08
N TYR A 142 5.87 -3.78 0.67
CA TYR A 142 5.35 -2.42 0.63
C TYR A 142 4.85 -1.95 2.00
N VAL A 143 4.79 -0.64 2.16
CA VAL A 143 4.31 0.01 3.37
C VAL A 143 3.14 0.93 3.01
N ASP A 144 2.01 0.71 3.65
CA ASP A 144 0.92 1.68 3.68
C ASP A 144 1.12 2.59 4.89
N ILE A 145 1.21 3.88 4.66
CA ILE A 145 1.52 4.89 5.67
C ILE A 145 0.47 5.99 5.68
N SER A 146 0.18 6.52 6.86
CA SER A 146 -0.67 7.70 7.03
C SER A 146 -0.10 8.61 8.12
N ALA A 147 -0.25 9.93 7.94
CA ALA A 147 0.18 10.93 8.90
C ALA A 147 -0.90 11.96 9.17
N TYR A 148 -1.04 12.35 10.44
CA TYR A 148 -1.96 13.36 10.94
C TYR A 148 -1.21 14.36 11.84
N GLY A 149 -1.69 15.61 11.87
CA GLY A 149 -1.34 16.53 12.95
C GLY A 149 -1.86 15.97 14.29
N ARG A 150 -1.01 15.99 15.30
CA ARG A 150 -1.38 15.54 16.65
C ARG A 150 -2.44 16.47 17.26
N THR A 151 -3.32 15.90 18.08
CA THR A 151 -4.41 16.64 18.73
C THR A 151 -4.07 17.09 20.14
N ASP A 152 -3.05 16.51 20.75
CA ASP A 152 -2.60 16.79 22.14
C ASP A 152 -1.52 17.88 22.21
N VAL A 153 -0.52 17.79 21.35
CA VAL A 153 0.60 18.73 21.28
C VAL A 153 0.96 19.01 19.81
N PRO A 154 1.65 20.11 19.50
CA PRO A 154 2.14 20.33 18.14
C PRO A 154 3.09 19.20 17.71
N GLY A 155 2.84 18.61 16.56
CA GLY A 155 3.62 17.50 16.04
C GLY A 155 2.82 16.65 15.05
N VAL A 156 3.41 15.54 14.65
CA VAL A 156 2.81 14.60 13.69
C VAL A 156 2.75 13.20 14.30
N ILE A 157 1.63 12.53 14.12
CA ILE A 157 1.54 11.09 14.27
C ILE A 157 1.64 10.42 12.91
N VAL A 158 2.53 9.44 12.80
CA VAL A 158 2.69 8.60 11.62
C VAL A 158 2.35 7.17 12.02
N ALA A 159 1.42 6.55 11.31
CA ALA A 159 1.08 5.15 11.49
C ALA A 159 1.35 4.40 10.18
N TYR A 160 1.83 3.17 10.28
CA TYR A 160 2.12 2.38 9.10
C TYR A 160 1.81 0.90 9.28
N TYR A 161 1.55 0.26 8.14
CA TYR A 161 1.41 -1.18 8.02
C TYR A 161 2.36 -1.69 6.95
N HIS A 162 3.26 -2.60 7.34
CA HIS A 162 4.23 -3.22 6.45
C HIS A 162 3.69 -4.57 5.97
N THR A 163 3.62 -4.73 4.66
CA THR A 163 3.28 -6.00 4.02
C THR A 163 4.56 -6.63 3.47
N THR A 164 4.92 -7.78 3.98
CA THR A 164 6.14 -8.49 3.57
C THR A 164 6.09 -8.91 2.10
N ALA A 165 7.24 -9.06 1.46
CA ALA A 165 7.35 -9.45 0.06
C ALA A 165 6.70 -10.82 -0.23
N GLU A 166 6.76 -11.75 0.71
CA GLU A 166 6.11 -13.06 0.59
C GLU A 166 4.58 -12.91 0.54
N TYR A 167 3.99 -12.14 1.45
CA TYR A 167 2.55 -11.91 1.47
C TYR A 167 2.09 -11.14 0.22
N ALA A 168 2.84 -10.14 -0.20
CA ALA A 168 2.54 -9.36 -1.41
C ALA A 168 2.51 -10.25 -2.66
N ARG A 169 3.47 -11.18 -2.81
CA ARG A 169 3.49 -12.15 -3.91
C ARG A 169 2.32 -13.11 -3.87
N ASN A 170 2.04 -13.70 -2.70
CA ASN A 170 0.94 -14.64 -2.54
C ASN A 170 -0.41 -13.99 -2.84
N TYR A 171 -0.61 -12.75 -2.41
CA TYR A 171 -1.81 -11.98 -2.72
C TYR A 171 -1.98 -11.75 -4.23
N THR A 172 -0.90 -11.37 -4.92
CA THR A 172 -0.89 -11.16 -6.37
C THR A 172 -1.24 -12.46 -7.11
N LEU A 173 -0.62 -13.58 -6.73
CA LEU A 173 -0.91 -14.89 -7.33
C LEU A 173 -2.36 -15.34 -7.09
N THR A 174 -2.91 -15.07 -5.91
CA THR A 174 -4.31 -15.40 -5.59
C THR A 174 -5.29 -14.61 -6.46
N ILE A 175 -5.04 -13.30 -6.67
CA ILE A 175 -5.88 -12.49 -7.57
C ILE A 175 -5.77 -12.99 -9.01
N GLN A 176 -4.56 -13.24 -9.51
CA GLN A 176 -4.36 -13.76 -10.85
C GLN A 176 -5.04 -15.11 -11.06
N GLY A 177 -4.94 -16.02 -10.09
CA GLY A 177 -5.62 -17.31 -10.12
C GLY A 177 -7.14 -17.18 -10.10
N SER A 178 -7.68 -16.25 -9.32
CA SER A 178 -9.13 -15.99 -9.29
C SER A 178 -9.65 -15.42 -10.60
N LEU A 179 -8.92 -14.49 -11.23
CA LEU A 179 -9.28 -13.93 -12.53
C LEU A 179 -9.21 -14.98 -13.63
N ALA A 180 -8.22 -15.87 -13.62
CA ALA A 180 -8.11 -16.98 -14.57
C ALA A 180 -9.25 -18.00 -14.39
N GLY A 181 -9.68 -18.27 -13.15
CA GLY A 181 -10.75 -19.23 -12.84
C GLY A 181 -12.16 -18.77 -13.22
N TYR A 182 -12.40 -17.44 -13.31
CA TYR A 182 -13.69 -16.92 -13.79
C TYR A 182 -13.92 -17.20 -15.28
N ASN A 183 -12.85 -17.33 -16.07
CA ASN A 183 -12.93 -17.51 -17.51
C ASN A 183 -13.11 -18.97 -17.98
N THR A 184 -12.97 -19.95 -17.09
CA THR A 184 -13.17 -21.38 -17.40
C THR A 184 -14.58 -21.87 -17.09
N ARG A 185 -15.49 -20.97 -16.64
CA ARG A 185 -16.86 -21.33 -16.24
C ARG A 185 -17.97 -21.03 -17.24
N ASP A 186 -17.64 -20.35 -18.33
CA ASP A 186 -18.61 -19.95 -19.37
C ASP A 186 -18.50 -20.79 -20.67
N ASP A 187 -18.02 -22.04 -20.59
CA ASP A 187 -18.12 -23.05 -21.68
C ASP A 187 -19.14 -24.13 -21.34
#